data_a0e508fde3fa777125ff631b5d5da36b
#
_entry.id   a0e508fde3fa777125ff631b5d5da36b
#
_cell.length_a   1.000
_cell.length_b   1.000
_cell.length_c   1.000
_cell.angle_alpha   90.00
_cell.angle_beta   90.00
_cell.angle_gamma   90.00
#
_symmetry.space_group_name_H-M   'P 1'
#
loop_
_entity.id
_entity.type
_entity.pdbx_description
1 polymer ?
#
loop_
_entity_poly.entity_id
_entity_poly.type
_entity_poly.pdbx_seq_one_letter_code
_entity_poly.pdbx_strand_id
1 'polypeptide(L)'
;MPASVSLCFIPDSMAEQSLKDKTAKGLLWGGISNGVQQLLNLAFGIFLARILTPADYGMVGMLAIFAAIAGTLQDSGFTSALANKKEVTHRDYNAVFWFSFLTGITLYIILFFSAPLIAAYYRQPDLVPLARFTFLGFVISSSATAHSAYLFRNLMVKQKAIAQIPALVISGTTGILMAYNGMSYWGIATQSLVYIAIINLCFWYFSPWRPTFHLDFRPLKEMFGFSSKVLLTNIFIQTNNNIFSAIIGRLFLPKDVGFYTQANKWNTMGASLISGTINSVAQPVLAQITDNSNRQQAVFRKMLRFTSYLAFPAMFGLALIAPEFIHLAIKDKWMPCVPILQTLCIWGAFLPITTLCSNLVISQGKSNIYMWNTIAIGVLQVLAVLLIHRLGIYYMILMYTCINIGWLFIWYYFVHREIGLRFLDAIKDIAPFAGTSLIAMGVSFMVTRYITSEWLLMIGKILIAASVYLAILWVSRSRIQQEMLQYLFKKK
;
A
#
# COMPACT_ATOMS: atom_id res chain seq x y z
N MET A 1 17.66 -5.61 -59.95
CA MET A 1 18.40 -4.91 -58.88
C MET A 1 17.53 -4.82 -57.66
N PRO A 2 17.79 -5.57 -56.59
CA PRO A 2 17.08 -5.41 -55.34
C PRO A 2 17.75 -4.36 -54.46
N ALA A 3 16.97 -3.40 -54.00
CA ALA A 3 17.39 -2.36 -53.07
C ALA A 3 17.74 -2.96 -51.71
N SER A 4 18.97 -2.83 -51.28
CA SER A 4 19.49 -3.19 -49.96
C SER A 4 18.88 -2.25 -48.90
N VAL A 5 18.02 -2.78 -48.06
CA VAL A 5 17.55 -2.14 -46.82
C VAL A 5 18.73 -2.16 -45.85
N SER A 6 19.40 -1.02 -45.72
CA SER A 6 20.42 -0.78 -44.70
C SER A 6 19.76 -0.78 -43.32
N LEU A 7 19.92 -1.90 -42.58
CA LEU A 7 19.67 -1.98 -41.15
C LEU A 7 20.57 -0.93 -40.45
N CYS A 8 19.96 0.15 -40.00
CA CYS A 8 20.62 1.16 -39.20
C CYS A 8 20.95 0.53 -37.82
N PHE A 9 22.18 0.07 -37.65
CA PHE A 9 22.72 -0.36 -36.35
C PHE A 9 22.77 0.86 -35.44
N ILE A 10 21.80 0.97 -34.53
CA ILE A 10 21.90 1.91 -33.41
C ILE A 10 22.98 1.33 -32.48
N PRO A 11 24.05 2.05 -32.16
CA PRO A 11 25.08 1.58 -31.24
C PRO A 11 24.46 1.25 -29.88
N ASP A 12 24.86 0.12 -29.28
CA ASP A 12 24.36 -0.33 -27.95
C ASP A 12 24.49 0.73 -26.87
N SER A 13 25.50 1.62 -26.96
CA SER A 13 25.67 2.75 -26.05
C SER A 13 24.56 3.81 -26.13
N MET A 14 23.99 4.07 -27.33
CA MET A 14 22.86 5.00 -27.49
C MET A 14 21.55 4.38 -26.99
N ALA A 15 21.35 3.08 -27.15
CA ALA A 15 20.19 2.37 -26.63
C ALA A 15 20.23 2.31 -25.09
N GLU A 16 21.40 2.12 -24.51
CA GLU A 16 21.62 2.08 -23.06
C GLU A 16 21.48 3.47 -22.41
N GLN A 17 21.96 4.54 -23.03
CA GLN A 17 21.74 5.92 -22.59
C GLN A 17 20.25 6.30 -22.66
N SER A 18 19.55 5.94 -23.75
CA SER A 18 18.10 6.15 -23.89
C SER A 18 17.30 5.42 -22.83
N LEU A 19 17.71 4.22 -22.41
CA LEU A 19 17.06 3.46 -21.34
C LEU A 19 17.30 4.09 -19.96
N LYS A 20 18.54 4.52 -19.67
CA LYS A 20 18.89 5.23 -18.42
C LYS A 20 18.10 6.53 -18.27
N ASP A 21 18.00 7.32 -19.35
CA ASP A 21 17.23 8.57 -19.35
C ASP A 21 15.73 8.33 -19.18
N LYS A 22 15.15 7.32 -19.83
CA LYS A 22 13.75 6.95 -19.66
C LYS A 22 13.47 6.47 -18.22
N THR A 23 14.38 5.69 -17.64
CA THR A 23 14.27 5.20 -16.27
C THR A 23 14.37 6.34 -15.27
N ALA A 24 15.35 7.25 -15.42
CA ALA A 24 15.50 8.41 -14.53
C ALA A 24 14.29 9.36 -14.59
N LYS A 25 13.78 9.66 -15.79
CA LYS A 25 12.55 10.43 -15.98
C LYS A 25 11.33 9.70 -15.41
N GLY A 26 11.25 8.37 -15.58
CA GLY A 26 10.21 7.55 -15.01
C GLY A 26 10.18 7.58 -13.47
N LEU A 27 11.35 7.51 -12.84
CA LEU A 27 11.47 7.61 -11.37
C LEU A 27 11.07 8.99 -10.85
N LEU A 28 11.48 10.07 -11.54
CA LEU A 28 11.08 11.43 -11.19
C LEU A 28 9.57 11.63 -11.30
N TRP A 29 8.97 11.27 -12.44
CA TRP A 29 7.52 11.37 -12.64
C TRP A 29 6.74 10.48 -11.69
N GLY A 30 7.23 9.27 -11.44
CA GLY A 30 6.63 8.35 -10.45
C GLY A 30 6.65 8.92 -9.04
N GLY A 31 7.78 9.49 -8.61
CA GLY A 31 7.92 10.11 -7.30
C GLY A 31 7.02 11.34 -7.13
N ILE A 32 7.04 12.26 -8.09
CA ILE A 32 6.17 13.46 -8.07
C ILE A 32 4.70 13.05 -8.09
N SER A 33 4.32 12.12 -8.97
CA SER A 33 2.94 11.65 -9.07
C SER A 33 2.46 11.01 -7.78
N ASN A 34 3.27 10.15 -7.16
CA ASN A 34 2.94 9.53 -5.88
C ASN A 34 2.77 10.58 -4.77
N GLY A 35 3.65 11.58 -4.71
CA GLY A 35 3.55 12.67 -3.75
C GLY A 35 2.24 13.47 -3.93
N VAL A 36 1.93 13.88 -5.16
CA VAL A 36 0.70 14.61 -5.48
C VAL A 36 -0.54 13.77 -5.17
N GLN A 37 -0.52 12.48 -5.52
CA GLN A 37 -1.63 11.57 -5.22
C GLN A 37 -1.86 11.44 -3.70
N GLN A 38 -0.79 11.33 -2.90
CA GLN A 38 -0.91 11.25 -1.44
C GLN A 38 -1.51 12.53 -0.86
N LEU A 39 -1.08 13.70 -1.35
CA LEU A 39 -1.65 14.98 -0.93
C LEU A 39 -3.13 15.12 -1.31
N LEU A 40 -3.50 14.74 -2.54
CA LEU A 40 -4.90 14.76 -2.97
C LEU A 40 -5.76 13.76 -2.18
N ASN A 41 -5.26 12.54 -1.95
CA ASN A 41 -5.95 11.54 -1.13
C ASN A 41 -6.12 12.01 0.32
N LEU A 42 -5.12 12.71 0.87
CA LEU A 42 -5.19 13.35 2.18
C LEU A 42 -6.29 14.41 2.21
N ALA A 43 -6.26 15.35 1.27
CA ALA A 43 -7.22 16.45 1.19
C ALA A 43 -8.65 15.93 1.02
N PHE A 44 -8.92 15.14 -0.02
CA PHE A 44 -10.25 14.56 -0.25
C PHE A 44 -10.70 13.65 0.89
N GLY A 45 -9.77 12.89 1.50
CA GLY A 45 -10.05 12.06 2.66
C GLY A 45 -10.50 12.86 3.88
N ILE A 46 -9.87 13.99 4.14
CA ILE A 46 -10.26 14.92 5.23
C ILE A 46 -11.64 15.53 4.94
N PHE A 47 -11.86 16.06 3.74
CA PHE A 47 -13.16 16.67 3.40
C PHE A 47 -14.31 15.68 3.52
N LEU A 48 -14.16 14.48 2.97
CA LEU A 48 -15.18 13.42 3.08
C LEU A 48 -15.43 13.00 4.53
N ALA A 49 -14.37 12.81 5.32
CA ALA A 49 -14.51 12.40 6.72
C ALA A 49 -15.16 13.50 7.58
N ARG A 50 -15.03 14.78 7.21
CA ARG A 50 -15.75 15.87 7.87
C ARG A 50 -17.26 15.82 7.63
N ILE A 51 -17.69 15.40 6.44
CA ILE A 51 -19.11 15.38 6.06
C ILE A 51 -19.74 14.06 6.52
N LEU A 52 -19.14 12.93 6.16
CA LEU A 52 -19.66 11.59 6.35
C LEU A 52 -19.47 11.09 7.78
N THR A 53 -20.31 10.13 8.19
CA THR A 53 -20.26 9.49 9.51
C THR A 53 -19.32 8.28 9.53
N PRO A 54 -18.88 7.82 10.71
CA PRO A 54 -18.13 6.56 10.80
C PRO A 54 -18.90 5.35 10.27
N ALA A 55 -20.23 5.33 10.40
CA ALA A 55 -21.07 4.25 9.86
C ALA A 55 -20.99 4.19 8.31
N ASP A 56 -20.96 5.34 7.63
CA ASP A 56 -20.83 5.42 6.16
C ASP A 56 -19.53 4.77 5.67
N TYR A 57 -18.42 5.06 6.35
CA TYR A 57 -17.13 4.42 6.06
C TYR A 57 -17.13 2.94 6.40
N GLY A 58 -17.87 2.56 7.46
CA GLY A 58 -18.04 1.17 7.85
C GLY A 58 -18.78 0.34 6.80
N MET A 59 -19.84 0.87 6.21
CA MET A 59 -20.60 0.21 5.15
C MET A 59 -19.72 -0.12 3.93
N VAL A 60 -18.90 0.83 3.49
CA VAL A 60 -17.96 0.61 2.38
C VAL A 60 -16.81 -0.30 2.82
N GLY A 61 -16.31 -0.15 4.04
CA GLY A 61 -15.23 -0.96 4.61
C GLY A 61 -15.57 -2.46 4.72
N MET A 62 -16.84 -2.81 4.97
CA MET A 62 -17.33 -4.20 4.98
C MET A 62 -17.22 -4.87 3.60
N LEU A 63 -17.31 -4.11 2.51
CA LEU A 63 -17.19 -4.62 1.14
C LEU A 63 -15.73 -4.75 0.68
N ALA A 64 -14.78 -4.14 1.39
CA ALA A 64 -13.39 -4.02 0.96
C ALA A 64 -12.72 -5.37 0.69
N ILE A 65 -12.98 -6.40 1.52
CA ILE A 65 -12.38 -7.73 1.33
C ILE A 65 -12.85 -8.39 0.04
N PHE A 66 -14.14 -8.30 -0.27
CA PHE A 66 -14.72 -8.89 -1.49
C PHE A 66 -14.20 -8.16 -2.73
N ALA A 67 -14.11 -6.83 -2.65
CA ALA A 67 -13.54 -6.00 -3.70
C ALA A 67 -12.06 -6.32 -3.95
N ALA A 68 -11.26 -6.47 -2.88
CA ALA A 68 -9.83 -6.76 -2.98
C ALA A 68 -9.55 -8.16 -3.58
N ILE A 69 -10.28 -9.18 -3.14
CA ILE A 69 -10.14 -10.55 -3.65
C ILE A 69 -10.58 -10.61 -5.12
N ALA A 70 -11.74 -10.04 -5.45
CA ALA A 70 -12.26 -10.06 -6.82
C ALA A 70 -11.37 -9.26 -7.78
N GLY A 71 -10.84 -8.10 -7.36
CA GLY A 71 -9.86 -7.34 -8.14
C GLY A 71 -8.58 -8.13 -8.42
N THR A 72 -8.11 -8.91 -7.42
CA THR A 72 -6.94 -9.79 -7.59
C THR A 72 -7.23 -10.92 -8.57
N LEU A 73 -8.41 -11.52 -8.50
CA LEU A 73 -8.85 -12.55 -9.44
C LEU A 73 -8.97 -12.01 -10.87
N GLN A 74 -9.46 -10.78 -11.02
CA GLN A 74 -9.59 -10.12 -12.32
C GLN A 74 -8.21 -9.85 -12.96
N ASP A 75 -7.22 -9.34 -12.19
CA ASP A 75 -5.87 -9.13 -12.69
C ASP A 75 -5.18 -10.47 -12.97
N SER A 76 -5.51 -11.52 -12.22
CA SER A 76 -5.03 -12.90 -12.38
C SER A 76 -3.51 -13.04 -12.54
N GLY A 77 -2.75 -12.00 -12.19
CA GLY A 77 -1.29 -11.94 -12.35
C GLY A 77 -0.80 -11.80 -13.80
N PHE A 78 -1.70 -11.69 -14.77
CA PHE A 78 -1.31 -11.58 -16.18
C PHE A 78 -0.64 -10.25 -16.54
N THR A 79 -0.95 -9.17 -15.83
CA THR A 79 -0.22 -7.90 -15.97
C THR A 79 1.27 -8.11 -15.69
N SER A 80 1.60 -8.81 -14.61
CA SER A 80 3.00 -9.14 -14.27
C SER A 80 3.62 -10.14 -15.24
N ALA A 81 2.84 -11.10 -15.73
CA ALA A 81 3.30 -12.08 -16.70
C ALA A 81 3.64 -11.43 -18.06
N LEU A 82 2.79 -10.53 -18.55
CA LEU A 82 3.07 -9.74 -19.75
C LEU A 82 4.32 -8.87 -19.60
N ALA A 83 4.53 -8.28 -18.41
CA ALA A 83 5.72 -7.46 -18.16
C ALA A 83 7.02 -8.27 -18.21
N ASN A 84 6.99 -9.54 -17.76
CA ASN A 84 8.16 -10.41 -17.69
C ASN A 84 8.40 -11.24 -18.98
N LYS A 85 7.43 -11.33 -19.88
CA LYS A 85 7.58 -12.07 -21.16
C LYS A 85 8.57 -11.33 -22.05
N LYS A 86 9.58 -12.05 -22.60
CA LYS A 86 10.64 -11.45 -23.45
C LYS A 86 10.06 -10.73 -24.68
N GLU A 87 9.21 -11.39 -25.41
CA GLU A 87 8.53 -10.84 -26.59
C GLU A 87 7.02 -10.93 -26.37
N VAL A 88 6.34 -9.80 -26.51
CA VAL A 88 4.88 -9.71 -26.36
C VAL A 88 4.27 -9.26 -27.68
N THR A 89 3.36 -10.05 -28.18
CA THR A 89 2.66 -9.84 -29.43
C THR A 89 1.27 -9.22 -29.19
N HIS A 90 0.64 -8.76 -30.27
CA HIS A 90 -0.77 -8.33 -30.21
C HIS A 90 -1.70 -9.43 -29.66
N ARG A 91 -1.43 -10.69 -30.01
CA ARG A 91 -2.20 -11.85 -29.52
C ARG A 91 -2.15 -12.01 -28.01
N ASP A 92 -0.99 -11.76 -27.37
CA ASP A 92 -0.84 -11.84 -25.91
C ASP A 92 -1.70 -10.80 -25.21
N TYR A 93 -1.63 -9.54 -25.64
CA TYR A 93 -2.48 -8.48 -25.08
C TYR A 93 -3.96 -8.75 -25.31
N ASN A 94 -4.32 -9.25 -26.49
CA ASN A 94 -5.71 -9.55 -26.84
C ASN A 94 -6.26 -10.70 -25.99
N ALA A 95 -5.48 -11.76 -25.78
CA ALA A 95 -5.84 -12.86 -24.90
C ALA A 95 -6.06 -12.41 -23.45
N VAL A 96 -5.16 -11.57 -22.90
CA VAL A 96 -5.29 -11.00 -21.54
C VAL A 96 -6.49 -10.06 -21.46
N PHE A 97 -6.74 -9.24 -22.48
CA PHE A 97 -7.91 -8.35 -22.52
C PHE A 97 -9.22 -9.12 -22.39
N TRP A 98 -9.44 -10.08 -23.30
CA TRP A 98 -10.69 -10.86 -23.32
C TRP A 98 -10.85 -11.72 -22.06
N PHE A 99 -9.78 -12.32 -21.59
CA PHE A 99 -9.81 -13.07 -20.33
C PHE A 99 -10.20 -12.19 -19.14
N SER A 100 -9.52 -11.05 -18.97
CA SER A 100 -9.81 -10.13 -17.86
C SER A 100 -11.23 -9.57 -17.97
N PHE A 101 -11.69 -9.25 -19.17
CA PHE A 101 -13.03 -8.72 -19.42
C PHE A 101 -14.12 -9.74 -19.09
N LEU A 102 -13.98 -10.97 -19.55
CA LEU A 102 -14.90 -12.07 -19.22
C LEU A 102 -14.87 -12.39 -17.74
N THR A 103 -13.69 -12.43 -17.14
CA THR A 103 -13.53 -12.65 -15.69
C THR A 103 -14.20 -11.53 -14.90
N GLY A 104 -14.04 -10.25 -15.30
CA GLY A 104 -14.70 -9.11 -14.65
C GLY A 104 -16.22 -9.19 -14.69
N ILE A 105 -16.79 -9.56 -15.84
CA ILE A 105 -18.24 -9.78 -15.98
C ILE A 105 -18.70 -10.95 -15.11
N THR A 106 -17.99 -12.08 -15.16
CA THR A 106 -18.31 -13.28 -14.37
C THR A 106 -18.27 -12.99 -12.88
N LEU A 107 -17.23 -12.31 -12.40
CA LEU A 107 -17.12 -11.89 -11.01
C LEU A 107 -18.24 -10.94 -10.61
N TYR A 108 -18.59 -9.99 -11.46
CA TYR A 108 -19.72 -9.10 -11.20
C TYR A 108 -21.03 -9.87 -11.06
N ILE A 109 -21.32 -10.80 -11.98
CA ILE A 109 -22.53 -11.65 -11.92
C ILE A 109 -22.55 -12.46 -10.61
N ILE A 110 -21.45 -13.13 -10.27
CA ILE A 110 -21.34 -13.92 -9.04
C ILE A 110 -21.59 -13.04 -7.81
N LEU A 111 -20.91 -11.89 -7.73
CA LEU A 111 -21.03 -10.98 -6.60
C LEU A 111 -22.40 -10.27 -6.55
N PHE A 112 -23.02 -10.00 -7.68
CA PHE A 112 -24.38 -9.43 -7.77
C PHE A 112 -25.41 -10.36 -7.12
N PHE A 113 -25.35 -11.67 -7.42
CA PHE A 113 -26.23 -12.67 -6.82
C PHE A 113 -25.80 -13.04 -5.39
N SER A 114 -24.52 -12.88 -5.04
CA SER A 114 -24.02 -13.07 -3.67
C SER A 114 -24.27 -11.87 -2.75
N ALA A 115 -24.66 -10.72 -3.27
CA ALA A 115 -24.89 -9.51 -2.47
C ALA A 115 -25.87 -9.71 -1.31
N PRO A 116 -27.01 -10.42 -1.46
CA PRO A 116 -27.91 -10.72 -0.35
C PRO A 116 -27.23 -11.59 0.74
N LEU A 117 -26.37 -12.53 0.36
CA LEU A 117 -25.61 -13.37 1.30
C LEU A 117 -24.59 -12.54 2.09
N ILE A 118 -23.92 -11.60 1.41
CA ILE A 118 -23.00 -10.65 2.05
C ILE A 118 -23.76 -9.78 3.05
N ALA A 119 -24.91 -9.23 2.66
CA ALA A 119 -25.76 -8.43 3.54
C ALA A 119 -26.28 -9.22 4.75
N ALA A 120 -26.68 -10.47 4.55
CA ALA A 120 -27.09 -11.37 5.63
C ALA A 120 -25.93 -11.71 6.56
N TYR A 121 -24.72 -11.93 6.04
CA TYR A 121 -23.53 -12.16 6.84
C TYR A 121 -23.24 -10.99 7.78
N TYR A 122 -23.33 -9.76 7.30
CA TYR A 122 -23.11 -8.55 8.11
C TYR A 122 -24.36 -8.07 8.84
N ARG A 123 -25.53 -8.65 8.61
CA ARG A 123 -26.83 -8.22 9.15
C ARG A 123 -27.16 -6.76 8.80
N GLN A 124 -26.81 -6.35 7.57
CA GLN A 124 -27.00 -4.99 7.04
C GLN A 124 -27.68 -5.06 5.67
N PRO A 125 -29.03 -4.93 5.60
CA PRO A 125 -29.75 -5.03 4.32
C PRO A 125 -29.31 -4.02 3.25
N ASP A 126 -28.93 -2.81 3.67
CA ASP A 126 -28.49 -1.74 2.80
C ASP A 126 -27.19 -2.05 2.03
N LEU A 127 -26.46 -3.11 2.46
CA LEU A 127 -25.29 -3.59 1.71
C LEU A 127 -25.66 -4.22 0.36
N VAL A 128 -26.89 -4.68 0.15
CA VAL A 128 -27.27 -5.31 -1.13
C VAL A 128 -27.15 -4.33 -2.29
N PRO A 129 -27.86 -3.17 -2.30
CA PRO A 129 -27.73 -2.21 -3.37
C PRO A 129 -26.32 -1.61 -3.45
N LEU A 130 -25.67 -1.35 -2.30
CA LEU A 130 -24.32 -0.81 -2.26
C LEU A 130 -23.30 -1.76 -2.88
N ALA A 131 -23.35 -3.05 -2.57
CA ALA A 131 -22.48 -4.08 -3.11
C ALA A 131 -22.65 -4.20 -4.63
N ARG A 132 -23.91 -4.32 -5.10
CA ARG A 132 -24.23 -4.40 -6.53
C ARG A 132 -23.68 -3.20 -7.31
N PHE A 133 -23.81 -2.00 -6.75
CA PHE A 133 -23.28 -0.78 -7.34
C PHE A 133 -21.74 -0.75 -7.35
N THR A 134 -21.11 -1.00 -6.19
CA THR A 134 -19.65 -0.94 -6.06
C THR A 134 -18.95 -1.96 -6.94
N PHE A 135 -19.51 -3.18 -7.05
CA PHE A 135 -18.92 -4.26 -7.86
C PHE A 135 -19.01 -4.04 -9.38
N LEU A 136 -19.81 -3.09 -9.88
CA LEU A 136 -19.74 -2.62 -11.27
C LEU A 136 -18.32 -2.17 -11.66
N GLY A 137 -17.54 -1.72 -10.67
CA GLY A 137 -16.14 -1.37 -10.87
C GLY A 137 -15.30 -2.48 -11.51
N PHE A 138 -15.64 -3.77 -11.31
CA PHE A 138 -14.92 -4.89 -11.94
C PHE A 138 -15.13 -4.95 -13.44
N VAL A 139 -16.37 -4.69 -13.90
CA VAL A 139 -16.66 -4.66 -15.33
C VAL A 139 -15.93 -3.48 -16.00
N ILE A 140 -15.93 -2.34 -15.33
CA ILE A 140 -15.25 -1.15 -15.86
C ILE A 140 -13.73 -1.37 -15.88
N SER A 141 -13.13 -1.78 -14.77
CA SER A 141 -11.67 -1.93 -14.66
C SER A 141 -11.11 -3.04 -15.54
N SER A 142 -11.88 -4.10 -15.79
CA SER A 142 -11.45 -5.24 -16.60
C SER A 142 -11.09 -4.84 -18.04
N SER A 143 -11.77 -3.85 -18.61
CA SER A 143 -11.49 -3.34 -19.95
C SER A 143 -10.18 -2.54 -20.04
N ALA A 144 -9.58 -2.13 -18.91
CA ALA A 144 -8.31 -1.41 -18.90
C ALA A 144 -7.08 -2.29 -18.59
N THR A 145 -7.26 -3.56 -18.20
CA THR A 145 -6.16 -4.43 -17.72
C THR A 145 -5.04 -4.54 -18.76
N ALA A 146 -5.36 -4.87 -20.01
CA ALA A 146 -4.36 -4.98 -21.08
C ALA A 146 -3.71 -3.64 -21.42
N HIS A 147 -4.48 -2.54 -21.41
CA HIS A 147 -3.96 -1.19 -21.62
C HIS A 147 -3.00 -0.77 -20.50
N SER A 148 -3.34 -1.08 -19.25
CA SER A 148 -2.45 -0.84 -18.09
C SER A 148 -1.15 -1.62 -18.21
N ALA A 149 -1.22 -2.91 -18.63
CA ALA A 149 -0.06 -3.75 -18.87
C ALA A 149 0.82 -3.18 -20.00
N TYR A 150 0.20 -2.72 -21.09
CA TYR A 150 0.92 -2.06 -22.18
C TYR A 150 1.68 -0.83 -21.73
N LEU A 151 1.02 0.08 -20.98
CA LEU A 151 1.65 1.29 -20.46
C LEU A 151 2.78 0.96 -19.47
N PHE A 152 2.59 -0.07 -18.64
CA PHE A 152 3.60 -0.52 -17.68
C PHE A 152 4.84 -1.08 -18.37
N ARG A 153 4.65 -2.00 -19.32
CA ARG A 153 5.75 -2.63 -20.06
C ARG A 153 6.58 -1.62 -20.87
N ASN A 154 5.91 -0.64 -21.46
CA ASN A 154 6.58 0.39 -22.28
C ASN A 154 7.13 1.57 -21.45
N LEU A 155 7.18 1.44 -20.10
CA LEU A 155 7.69 2.46 -19.17
C LEU A 155 7.02 3.83 -19.35
N MET A 156 5.73 3.83 -19.73
CA MET A 156 4.93 5.06 -19.94
C MET A 156 4.44 5.62 -18.59
N VAL A 157 5.37 5.85 -17.67
CA VAL A 157 5.08 6.30 -16.29
C VAL A 157 4.44 7.69 -16.27
N LYS A 158 4.89 8.59 -17.17
CA LYS A 158 4.31 9.93 -17.31
C LYS A 158 2.83 9.87 -17.66
N GLN A 159 2.44 9.02 -18.60
CA GLN A 159 1.06 8.87 -19.05
C GLN A 159 0.17 8.29 -17.93
N LYS A 160 0.69 7.31 -17.17
CA LYS A 160 0.02 6.82 -15.97
C LYS A 160 -0.18 7.91 -14.93
N ALA A 161 0.84 8.74 -14.67
CA ALA A 161 0.76 9.86 -13.75
C ALA A 161 -0.28 10.90 -14.19
N ILE A 162 -0.28 11.26 -15.48
CA ILE A 162 -1.26 12.19 -16.07
C ILE A 162 -2.69 11.63 -16.00
N ALA A 163 -2.87 10.31 -16.11
CA ALA A 163 -4.18 9.69 -15.96
C ALA A 163 -4.69 9.72 -14.51
N GLN A 164 -3.82 9.52 -13.54
CA GLN A 164 -4.19 9.36 -12.13
C GLN A 164 -4.63 10.68 -11.48
N ILE A 165 -3.97 11.80 -11.80
CA ILE A 165 -4.26 13.08 -11.15
C ILE A 165 -5.68 13.60 -11.49
N PRO A 166 -6.11 13.71 -12.75
CA PRO A 166 -7.49 14.09 -13.08
C PRO A 166 -8.52 13.11 -12.53
N ALA A 167 -8.21 11.80 -12.56
CA ALA A 167 -9.10 10.79 -12.01
C ALA A 167 -9.35 11.02 -10.51
N LEU A 168 -8.31 11.33 -9.73
CA LEU A 168 -8.44 11.67 -8.32
C LEU A 168 -9.21 12.98 -8.09
N VAL A 169 -8.94 14.01 -8.86
CA VAL A 169 -9.60 15.32 -8.70
C VAL A 169 -11.08 15.19 -9.02
N ILE A 170 -11.44 14.62 -10.16
CA ILE A 170 -12.83 14.51 -10.58
C ILE A 170 -13.60 13.57 -9.64
N SER A 171 -13.03 12.41 -9.33
CA SER A 171 -13.70 11.47 -8.42
C SER A 171 -13.84 12.02 -7.00
N GLY A 172 -12.79 12.67 -6.48
CA GLY A 172 -12.82 13.28 -5.16
C GLY A 172 -13.86 14.40 -5.07
N THR A 173 -13.92 15.26 -6.09
CA THR A 173 -14.94 16.31 -6.17
C THR A 173 -16.36 15.71 -6.26
N THR A 174 -16.56 14.68 -7.09
CA THR A 174 -17.85 13.97 -7.19
C THR A 174 -18.27 13.39 -5.83
N GLY A 175 -17.34 12.71 -5.15
CA GLY A 175 -17.61 12.14 -3.82
C GLY A 175 -18.00 13.20 -2.78
N ILE A 176 -17.32 14.36 -2.76
CA ILE A 176 -17.62 15.48 -1.86
C ILE A 176 -19.00 16.06 -2.19
N LEU A 177 -19.29 16.31 -3.47
CA LEU A 177 -20.59 16.87 -3.88
C LEU A 177 -21.74 15.94 -3.48
N MET A 178 -21.61 14.63 -3.69
CA MET A 178 -22.63 13.65 -3.27
C MET A 178 -22.77 13.60 -1.74
N ALA A 179 -21.67 13.59 -1.01
CA ALA A 179 -21.69 13.59 0.45
C ALA A 179 -22.34 14.88 0.99
N TYR A 180 -22.08 16.04 0.40
CA TYR A 180 -22.68 17.31 0.77
C TYR A 180 -24.20 17.34 0.52
N ASN A 181 -24.66 16.67 -0.54
CA ASN A 181 -26.08 16.50 -0.85
C ASN A 181 -26.78 15.40 0.00
N GLY A 182 -26.14 14.90 1.06
CA GLY A 182 -26.73 13.94 1.99
C GLY A 182 -26.80 12.50 1.47
N MET A 183 -26.05 12.17 0.41
CA MET A 183 -26.05 10.80 -0.16
C MET A 183 -25.20 9.81 0.63
N SER A 184 -24.72 10.14 1.84
CA SER A 184 -24.10 9.23 2.80
C SER A 184 -22.98 8.38 2.15
N TYR A 185 -22.93 7.07 2.42
CA TYR A 185 -21.93 6.13 1.87
C TYR A 185 -21.91 6.02 0.34
N TRP A 186 -23.01 6.43 -0.35
CA TRP A 186 -23.03 6.47 -1.82
C TRP A 186 -21.98 7.42 -2.39
N GLY A 187 -21.64 8.50 -1.67
CA GLY A 187 -20.57 9.40 -2.07
C GLY A 187 -19.22 8.69 -2.20
N ILE A 188 -18.86 7.81 -1.24
CA ILE A 188 -17.61 7.04 -1.29
C ILE A 188 -17.66 5.99 -2.40
N ALA A 189 -18.80 5.30 -2.56
CA ALA A 189 -18.97 4.29 -3.58
C ALA A 189 -18.88 4.89 -5.00
N THR A 190 -19.56 6.00 -5.25
CA THR A 190 -19.50 6.71 -6.52
C THR A 190 -18.12 7.30 -6.78
N GLN A 191 -17.44 7.86 -5.78
CA GLN A 191 -16.06 8.31 -5.91
C GLN A 191 -15.17 7.19 -6.46
N SER A 192 -15.29 5.99 -5.91
CA SER A 192 -14.49 4.84 -6.34
C SER A 192 -14.78 4.43 -7.78
N LEU A 193 -16.06 4.40 -8.18
CA LEU A 193 -16.45 4.05 -9.55
C LEU A 193 -16.03 5.12 -10.56
N VAL A 194 -16.20 6.40 -10.24
CA VAL A 194 -15.75 7.50 -11.11
C VAL A 194 -14.25 7.48 -11.29
N TYR A 195 -13.49 7.23 -10.21
CA TYR A 195 -12.04 7.07 -10.30
C TYR A 195 -11.64 5.95 -11.27
N ILE A 196 -12.24 4.76 -11.11
CA ILE A 196 -12.01 3.62 -12.00
C ILE A 196 -12.39 3.95 -13.44
N ALA A 197 -13.53 4.59 -13.67
CA ALA A 197 -14.00 4.93 -15.00
C ALA A 197 -13.07 5.92 -15.71
N ILE A 198 -12.63 6.97 -15.02
CA ILE A 198 -11.74 7.99 -15.61
C ILE A 198 -10.36 7.41 -15.90
N ILE A 199 -9.79 6.64 -14.96
CA ILE A 199 -8.51 5.95 -15.20
C ILE A 199 -8.60 5.03 -16.41
N ASN A 200 -9.69 4.29 -16.53
CA ASN A 200 -9.94 3.40 -17.66
C ASN A 200 -9.95 4.17 -18.97
N LEU A 201 -10.75 5.24 -19.06
CA LEU A 201 -10.82 6.10 -20.24
C LEU A 201 -9.44 6.68 -20.61
N CYS A 202 -8.68 7.14 -19.62
CA CYS A 202 -7.33 7.64 -19.85
C CYS A 202 -6.38 6.54 -20.35
N PHE A 203 -6.46 5.32 -19.81
CA PHE A 203 -5.61 4.23 -20.28
C PHE A 203 -5.95 3.79 -21.70
N TRP A 204 -7.23 3.79 -22.05
CA TRP A 204 -7.67 3.61 -23.44
C TRP A 204 -7.14 4.73 -24.35
N TYR A 205 -7.12 5.97 -23.90
CA TYR A 205 -6.62 7.11 -24.68
C TYR A 205 -5.11 7.04 -24.90
N PHE A 206 -4.32 6.80 -23.84
CA PHE A 206 -2.85 6.81 -23.91
C PHE A 206 -2.25 5.54 -24.50
N SER A 207 -2.93 4.40 -24.46
CA SER A 207 -2.45 3.17 -25.06
C SER A 207 -2.79 3.15 -26.56
N PRO A 208 -1.80 3.02 -27.46
CA PRO A 208 -2.06 2.87 -28.89
C PRO A 208 -2.62 1.49 -29.26
N TRP A 209 -2.45 0.49 -28.39
CA TRP A 209 -2.98 -0.85 -28.60
C TRP A 209 -4.51 -0.85 -28.53
N ARG A 210 -5.16 -1.67 -29.40
CA ARG A 210 -6.63 -1.85 -29.41
C ARG A 210 -6.96 -3.34 -29.46
N PRO A 211 -8.02 -3.77 -28.75
CA PRO A 211 -8.47 -5.16 -28.80
C PRO A 211 -9.08 -5.47 -30.16
N THR A 212 -8.93 -6.73 -30.60
CA THR A 212 -9.60 -7.31 -31.75
C THR A 212 -10.56 -8.40 -31.31
N PHE A 213 -11.65 -8.62 -32.06
CA PHE A 213 -12.65 -9.65 -31.79
C PHE A 213 -12.14 -11.06 -32.16
N HIS A 214 -10.94 -11.40 -31.73
CA HIS A 214 -10.36 -12.72 -31.92
C HIS A 214 -10.07 -13.37 -30.57
N LEU A 215 -10.88 -14.35 -30.19
CA LEU A 215 -10.78 -15.06 -28.92
C LEU A 215 -9.77 -16.20 -29.04
N ASP A 216 -8.51 -15.91 -28.77
CA ASP A 216 -7.45 -16.94 -28.69
C ASP A 216 -6.81 -16.89 -27.31
N PHE A 217 -7.09 -17.91 -26.49
CA PHE A 217 -6.56 -18.02 -25.12
C PHE A 217 -5.29 -18.88 -25.04
N ARG A 218 -4.74 -19.36 -26.15
CA ARG A 218 -3.51 -20.15 -26.16
C ARG A 218 -2.32 -19.45 -25.52
N PRO A 219 -2.11 -18.12 -25.74
CA PRO A 219 -1.02 -17.40 -25.08
C PRO A 219 -1.11 -17.40 -23.55
N LEU A 220 -2.31 -17.49 -22.98
CA LEU A 220 -2.49 -17.54 -21.52
C LEU A 220 -1.92 -18.82 -20.91
N LYS A 221 -1.98 -19.94 -21.63
CA LYS A 221 -1.48 -21.22 -21.16
C LYS A 221 0.03 -21.17 -20.86
N GLU A 222 0.78 -20.43 -21.67
CA GLU A 222 2.22 -20.23 -21.47
C GLU A 222 2.51 -19.38 -20.22
N MET A 223 1.65 -18.40 -19.93
CA MET A 223 1.79 -17.49 -18.79
C MET A 223 1.16 -18.03 -17.50
N PHE A 224 0.31 -19.06 -17.59
CA PHE A 224 -0.51 -19.55 -16.48
C PHE A 224 0.30 -20.03 -15.27
N GLY A 225 1.40 -20.76 -15.52
CA GLY A 225 2.24 -21.28 -14.44
C GLY A 225 2.88 -20.22 -13.56
N PHE A 226 3.22 -19.05 -14.14
CA PHE A 226 3.70 -17.88 -13.39
C PHE A 226 2.54 -17.12 -12.76
N SER A 227 1.52 -16.84 -13.55
CA SER A 227 0.36 -16.03 -13.13
C SER A 227 -0.40 -16.65 -11.95
N SER A 228 -0.60 -17.99 -11.94
CA SER A 228 -1.33 -18.66 -10.85
C SER A 228 -0.60 -18.56 -9.49
N LYS A 229 0.72 -18.63 -9.48
CA LYS A 229 1.51 -18.44 -8.24
C LYS A 229 1.39 -17.00 -7.72
N VAL A 230 1.51 -16.02 -8.61
CA VAL A 230 1.33 -14.61 -8.27
C VAL A 230 -0.09 -14.35 -7.78
N LEU A 231 -1.09 -14.92 -8.46
CA LEU A 231 -2.50 -14.80 -8.08
C LEU A 231 -2.76 -15.32 -6.67
N LEU A 232 -2.35 -16.56 -6.38
CA LEU A 232 -2.53 -17.16 -5.05
C LEU A 232 -1.87 -16.32 -3.96
N THR A 233 -0.63 -15.91 -4.17
CA THR A 233 0.08 -15.05 -3.21
C THR A 233 -0.67 -13.75 -2.97
N ASN A 234 -1.13 -13.08 -4.02
CA ASN A 234 -1.86 -11.83 -3.91
C ASN A 234 -3.23 -11.99 -3.23
N ILE A 235 -3.95 -13.10 -3.45
CA ILE A 235 -5.21 -13.39 -2.75
C ILE A 235 -4.96 -13.44 -1.23
N PHE A 236 -3.92 -14.15 -0.79
CA PHE A 236 -3.59 -14.22 0.64
C PHE A 236 -3.18 -12.86 1.20
N ILE A 237 -2.39 -12.07 0.48
CA ILE A 237 -2.02 -10.71 0.88
C ILE A 237 -3.27 -9.84 1.04
N GLN A 238 -4.16 -9.84 0.05
CA GLN A 238 -5.37 -9.03 0.10
C GLN A 238 -6.36 -9.49 1.17
N THR A 239 -6.44 -10.80 1.38
CA THR A 239 -7.21 -11.36 2.49
C THR A 239 -6.66 -10.86 3.82
N ASN A 240 -5.35 -10.99 4.06
CA ASN A 240 -4.73 -10.52 5.31
C ASN A 240 -4.92 -9.02 5.54
N ASN A 241 -4.82 -8.21 4.49
CA ASN A 241 -4.99 -6.76 4.61
C ASN A 241 -6.44 -6.34 4.95
N ASN A 242 -7.44 -7.14 4.58
CA ASN A 242 -8.84 -6.77 4.70
C ASN A 242 -9.65 -7.66 5.67
N ILE A 243 -9.13 -8.83 6.07
CA ILE A 243 -9.87 -9.80 6.90
C ILE A 243 -10.29 -9.21 8.25
N PHE A 244 -9.46 -8.33 8.81
CA PHE A 244 -9.75 -7.71 10.10
C PHE A 244 -10.99 -6.80 10.02
N SER A 245 -11.13 -6.01 8.95
CA SER A 245 -12.36 -5.22 8.68
C SER A 245 -13.60 -6.12 8.53
N ALA A 246 -13.44 -7.27 7.87
CA ALA A 246 -14.53 -8.23 7.69
C ALA A 246 -14.97 -8.85 9.03
N ILE A 247 -14.03 -9.21 9.89
CA ILE A 247 -14.34 -9.78 11.22
C ILE A 247 -15.00 -8.72 12.11
N ILE A 248 -14.49 -7.49 12.15
CA ILE A 248 -15.12 -6.39 12.90
C ILE A 248 -16.54 -6.17 12.39
N GLY A 249 -16.76 -6.12 11.09
CA GLY A 249 -18.08 -5.91 10.50
C GLY A 249 -19.11 -6.99 10.83
N ARG A 250 -18.64 -8.22 11.06
CA ARG A 250 -19.52 -9.33 11.50
C ARG A 250 -19.87 -9.27 12.99
N LEU A 251 -18.92 -8.84 13.83
CA LEU A 251 -19.01 -8.95 15.28
C LEU A 251 -19.48 -7.66 15.95
N PHE A 252 -19.26 -6.50 15.31
CA PHE A 252 -19.54 -5.17 15.85
C PHE A 252 -20.42 -4.34 14.91
N LEU A 253 -20.64 -3.08 15.26
CA LEU A 253 -21.48 -2.17 14.47
C LEU A 253 -20.71 -1.57 13.27
N PRO A 254 -21.41 -1.12 12.22
CA PRO A 254 -20.77 -0.45 11.07
C PRO A 254 -19.85 0.72 11.46
N LYS A 255 -20.23 1.50 12.49
CA LYS A 255 -19.40 2.60 13.01
C LYS A 255 -18.03 2.15 13.49
N ASP A 256 -17.94 0.95 14.07
CA ASP A 256 -16.69 0.40 14.60
C ASP A 256 -15.75 -0.02 13.47
N VAL A 257 -16.29 -0.57 12.36
CA VAL A 257 -15.55 -0.79 11.12
C VAL A 257 -15.04 0.53 10.56
N GLY A 258 -15.88 1.58 10.61
CA GLY A 258 -15.50 2.92 10.17
C GLY A 258 -14.33 3.50 10.97
N PHE A 259 -14.36 3.39 12.29
CA PHE A 259 -13.25 3.83 13.16
C PHE A 259 -11.96 3.07 12.85
N TYR A 260 -12.03 1.74 12.71
CA TYR A 260 -10.87 0.94 12.33
C TYR A 260 -10.36 1.30 10.93
N THR A 261 -11.24 1.39 9.94
CA THR A 261 -10.88 1.70 8.56
C THR A 261 -10.18 3.05 8.45
N GLN A 262 -10.70 4.05 9.17
CA GLN A 262 -10.11 5.39 9.18
C GLN A 262 -8.76 5.41 9.90
N ALA A 263 -8.65 4.77 11.07
CA ALA A 263 -7.38 4.65 11.79
C ALA A 263 -6.33 3.90 10.96
N ASN A 264 -6.71 2.77 10.34
CA ASN A 264 -5.82 2.00 9.49
C ASN A 264 -5.39 2.76 8.23
N LYS A 265 -6.28 3.59 7.65
CA LYS A 265 -5.95 4.46 6.52
C LYS A 265 -4.81 5.42 6.87
N TRP A 266 -4.88 6.11 8.01
CA TRP A 266 -3.83 7.04 8.45
C TRP A 266 -2.53 6.32 8.79
N ASN A 267 -2.62 5.20 9.50
CA ASN A 267 -1.47 4.35 9.81
C ASN A 267 -0.77 3.88 8.52
N THR A 268 -1.52 3.32 7.57
CA THR A 268 -0.97 2.81 6.31
C THR A 268 -0.39 3.95 5.46
N MET A 269 -1.03 5.11 5.42
CA MET A 269 -0.54 6.28 4.70
C MET A 269 0.83 6.73 5.23
N GLY A 270 0.99 6.80 6.56
CA GLY A 270 2.28 7.15 7.18
C GLY A 270 3.36 6.09 6.91
N ALA A 271 3.06 4.82 7.11
CA ALA A 271 4.01 3.72 6.93
C ALA A 271 4.37 3.47 5.45
N SER A 272 3.43 3.67 4.50
CA SER A 272 3.64 3.38 3.08
C SER A 272 4.67 4.29 2.41
N LEU A 273 4.83 5.51 2.86
CA LEU A 273 5.86 6.42 2.36
C LEU A 273 7.26 5.84 2.55
N ILE A 274 7.50 5.25 3.73
CA ILE A 274 8.78 4.65 4.07
C ILE A 274 8.93 3.27 3.41
N SER A 275 7.91 2.42 3.53
CA SER A 275 7.91 1.08 2.93
C SER A 275 8.02 1.12 1.40
N GLY A 276 7.39 2.11 0.76
CA GLY A 276 7.49 2.30 -0.70
C GLY A 276 8.91 2.62 -1.16
N THR A 277 9.61 3.48 -0.40
CA THR A 277 11.03 3.78 -0.67
C THR A 277 11.90 2.52 -0.50
N ILE A 278 11.67 1.74 0.54
CA ILE A 278 12.38 0.49 0.78
C ILE A 278 12.13 -0.53 -0.33
N ASN A 279 10.87 -0.72 -0.72
CA ASN A 279 10.51 -1.66 -1.79
C ASN A 279 11.18 -1.32 -3.13
N SER A 280 11.34 -0.04 -3.44
CA SER A 280 11.96 0.39 -4.71
C SER A 280 13.47 0.12 -4.77
N VAL A 281 14.15 0.03 -3.62
CA VAL A 281 15.62 -0.03 -3.55
C VAL A 281 16.13 -1.36 -2.96
N ALA A 282 15.47 -1.89 -1.92
CA ALA A 282 16.02 -3.00 -1.15
C ALA A 282 16.15 -4.27 -1.97
N GLN A 283 15.09 -4.70 -2.66
CA GLN A 283 15.10 -5.95 -3.41
C GLN A 283 16.15 -5.93 -4.55
N PRO A 284 16.23 -4.92 -5.45
CA PRO A 284 17.23 -4.89 -6.51
C PRO A 284 18.67 -4.85 -5.99
N VAL A 285 18.93 -4.03 -4.95
CA VAL A 285 20.27 -3.90 -4.37
C VAL A 285 20.70 -5.20 -3.70
N LEU A 286 19.83 -5.82 -2.89
CA LEU A 286 20.14 -7.08 -2.21
C LEU A 286 20.32 -8.24 -3.18
N ALA A 287 19.58 -8.26 -4.30
CA ALA A 287 19.71 -9.27 -5.34
C ALA A 287 21.05 -9.21 -6.09
N GLN A 288 21.64 -8.01 -6.26
CA GLN A 288 22.92 -7.84 -6.95
C GLN A 288 24.14 -8.30 -6.12
N ILE A 289 23.96 -8.56 -4.83
CA ILE A 289 25.07 -8.92 -3.91
C ILE A 289 24.83 -10.23 -3.17
N THR A 290 24.01 -11.12 -3.74
CA THR A 290 23.70 -12.44 -3.16
C THR A 290 24.92 -13.34 -3.03
N ASP A 291 25.91 -13.16 -3.88
CA ASP A 291 27.14 -13.99 -3.90
C ASP A 291 28.07 -13.73 -2.71
N ASN A 292 27.89 -12.64 -1.96
CA ASN A 292 28.72 -12.27 -0.81
C ASN A 292 27.86 -11.96 0.42
N SER A 293 27.66 -12.98 1.26
CA SER A 293 26.83 -12.88 2.48
C SER A 293 27.29 -11.79 3.44
N ASN A 294 28.60 -11.58 3.61
CA ASN A 294 29.12 -10.53 4.50
C ASN A 294 28.79 -9.12 3.99
N ARG A 295 28.94 -8.91 2.69
CA ARG A 295 28.57 -7.64 2.03
C ARG A 295 27.06 -7.42 2.08
N GLN A 296 26.29 -8.46 1.85
CA GLN A 296 24.83 -8.39 1.92
C GLN A 296 24.35 -8.08 3.33
N GLN A 297 24.95 -8.70 4.37
CA GLN A 297 24.67 -8.39 5.76
C GLN A 297 25.00 -6.93 6.10
N ALA A 298 26.15 -6.41 5.67
CA ALA A 298 26.54 -5.02 5.92
C ALA A 298 25.55 -4.01 5.28
N VAL A 299 25.14 -4.27 4.03
CA VAL A 299 24.15 -3.46 3.30
C VAL A 299 22.78 -3.56 3.96
N PHE A 300 22.32 -4.76 4.31
CA PHE A 300 21.06 -4.98 5.01
C PHE A 300 21.01 -4.22 6.35
N ARG A 301 22.07 -4.30 7.16
CA ARG A 301 22.19 -3.56 8.43
C ARG A 301 22.14 -2.04 8.21
N LYS A 302 22.77 -1.53 7.15
CA LYS A 302 22.68 -0.11 6.79
C LYS A 302 21.24 0.29 6.44
N MET A 303 20.57 -0.52 5.63
CA MET A 303 19.15 -0.30 5.29
C MET A 303 18.26 -0.39 6.52
N LEU A 304 18.51 -1.36 7.43
CA LEU A 304 17.75 -1.54 8.67
C LEU A 304 17.84 -0.31 9.58
N ARG A 305 19.04 0.23 9.75
CA ARG A 305 19.27 1.48 10.52
C ARG A 305 18.58 2.67 9.88
N PHE A 306 18.69 2.82 8.57
CA PHE A 306 18.02 3.91 7.84
C PHE A 306 16.50 3.81 7.92
N THR A 307 15.96 2.61 7.77
CA THR A 307 14.53 2.33 7.93
C THR A 307 14.06 2.70 9.33
N SER A 308 14.76 2.26 10.36
CA SER A 308 14.43 2.55 11.76
C SER A 308 14.54 4.04 12.09
N TYR A 309 15.57 4.71 11.56
CA TYR A 309 15.77 6.16 11.71
C TYR A 309 14.57 6.97 11.23
N LEU A 310 13.88 6.54 10.15
CA LEU A 310 12.69 7.23 9.61
C LEU A 310 11.38 6.72 10.21
N ALA A 311 11.23 5.41 10.38
CA ALA A 311 9.94 4.79 10.71
C ALA A 311 9.50 5.09 12.14
N PHE A 312 10.39 4.97 13.13
CA PHE A 312 10.02 5.20 14.53
C PHE A 312 9.58 6.64 14.82
N PRO A 313 10.33 7.70 14.45
CA PRO A 313 9.88 9.06 14.74
C PRO A 313 8.63 9.44 13.94
N ALA A 314 8.47 8.95 12.71
CA ALA A 314 7.30 9.24 11.91
C ALA A 314 6.02 8.61 12.50
N MET A 315 6.06 7.33 12.86
CA MET A 315 4.88 6.62 13.34
C MET A 315 4.56 6.91 14.81
N PHE A 316 5.57 7.03 15.68
CA PHE A 316 5.36 7.45 17.06
C PHE A 316 4.97 8.93 17.14
N GLY A 317 5.49 9.77 16.23
CA GLY A 317 5.05 11.16 16.06
C GLY A 317 3.58 11.24 15.67
N LEU A 318 3.14 10.42 14.71
CA LEU A 318 1.73 10.32 14.34
C LEU A 318 0.86 9.85 15.52
N ALA A 319 1.32 8.88 16.30
CA ALA A 319 0.64 8.44 17.51
C ALA A 319 0.53 9.55 18.58
N LEU A 320 1.59 10.36 18.75
CA LEU A 320 1.63 11.48 19.70
C LEU A 320 0.63 12.58 19.34
N ILE A 321 0.52 12.93 18.05
CA ILE A 321 -0.37 14.00 17.58
C ILE A 321 -1.76 13.48 17.19
N ALA A 322 -2.02 12.17 17.31
CA ALA A 322 -3.28 11.56 16.85
C ALA A 322 -4.54 12.26 17.42
N PRO A 323 -4.62 12.64 18.72
CA PRO A 323 -5.80 13.34 19.24
C PRO A 323 -6.04 14.67 18.54
N GLU A 324 -5.04 15.54 18.47
CA GLU A 324 -5.14 16.86 17.85
C GLU A 324 -5.36 16.73 16.34
N PHE A 325 -4.63 15.82 15.69
CA PHE A 325 -4.78 15.58 14.26
C PHE A 325 -6.22 15.14 13.90
N ILE A 326 -6.77 14.19 14.62
CA ILE A 326 -8.14 13.68 14.36
C ILE A 326 -9.16 14.81 14.64
N HIS A 327 -9.06 15.51 15.77
CA HIS A 327 -9.98 16.59 16.10
C HIS A 327 -9.93 17.71 15.06
N LEU A 328 -8.75 18.22 14.75
CA LEU A 328 -8.58 19.34 13.82
C LEU A 328 -8.89 18.94 12.36
N ALA A 329 -8.47 17.74 11.93
CA ALA A 329 -8.66 17.32 10.55
C ALA A 329 -10.08 16.85 10.26
N ILE A 330 -10.66 15.97 11.10
CA ILE A 330 -11.90 15.26 10.78
C ILE A 330 -13.00 15.36 11.83
N LYS A 331 -12.79 16.13 12.92
CA LYS A 331 -13.76 16.47 13.96
C LYS A 331 -14.01 15.38 15.02
N ASP A 332 -14.75 15.76 16.07
CA ASP A 332 -14.98 14.98 17.29
C ASP A 332 -15.63 13.62 17.07
N LYS A 333 -16.50 13.52 16.08
CA LYS A 333 -17.18 12.24 15.79
C LYS A 333 -16.22 11.07 15.48
N TRP A 334 -14.94 11.38 15.21
CA TRP A 334 -13.89 10.42 14.93
C TRP A 334 -12.95 10.15 16.11
N MET A 335 -13.13 10.84 17.25
CA MET A 335 -12.26 10.66 18.41
C MET A 335 -12.14 9.21 18.90
N PRO A 336 -13.17 8.34 18.81
CA PRO A 336 -13.01 6.92 19.14
C PRO A 336 -11.98 6.16 18.29
N CYS A 337 -11.57 6.69 17.12
CA CYS A 337 -10.52 6.07 16.30
C CYS A 337 -9.11 6.39 16.83
N VAL A 338 -8.92 7.38 17.73
CA VAL A 338 -7.61 7.80 18.23
C VAL A 338 -6.85 6.65 18.92
N PRO A 339 -7.40 5.95 19.93
CA PRO A 339 -6.68 4.85 20.58
C PRO A 339 -6.39 3.70 19.60
N ILE A 340 -7.25 3.49 18.61
CA ILE A 340 -7.03 2.52 17.53
C ILE A 340 -5.82 2.94 16.68
N LEU A 341 -5.78 4.20 16.25
CA LEU A 341 -4.67 4.76 15.47
C LEU A 341 -3.35 4.68 16.23
N GLN A 342 -3.34 5.09 17.51
CA GLN A 342 -2.16 5.03 18.36
C GLN A 342 -1.61 3.60 18.46
N THR A 343 -2.48 2.62 18.68
CA THR A 343 -2.09 1.19 18.74
C THR A 343 -1.55 0.70 17.41
N LEU A 344 -2.20 1.04 16.29
CA LEU A 344 -1.76 0.66 14.95
C LEU A 344 -0.43 1.34 14.57
N CYS A 345 -0.16 2.56 15.02
CA CYS A 345 1.10 3.25 14.77
C CYS A 345 2.31 2.54 15.42
N ILE A 346 2.09 1.81 16.53
CA ILE A 346 3.15 0.98 17.12
C ILE A 346 3.58 -0.09 16.11
N TRP A 347 2.63 -0.83 15.54
CA TRP A 347 2.91 -1.77 14.46
C TRP A 347 3.43 -1.07 13.20
N GLY A 348 2.84 0.06 12.83
CA GLY A 348 3.24 0.86 11.67
C GLY A 348 4.72 1.24 11.65
N ALA A 349 5.36 1.42 12.82
CA ALA A 349 6.79 1.67 12.92
C ALA A 349 7.65 0.45 12.54
N PHE A 350 7.13 -0.77 12.73
CA PHE A 350 7.82 -2.01 12.38
C PHE A 350 7.49 -2.52 10.97
N LEU A 351 6.41 -2.04 10.34
CA LEU A 351 6.00 -2.47 9.01
C LEU A 351 7.10 -2.30 7.94
N PRO A 352 7.84 -1.16 7.85
CA PRO A 352 8.94 -1.01 6.91
C PRO A 352 10.10 -1.99 7.18
N ILE A 353 10.33 -2.37 8.44
CA ILE A 353 11.34 -3.38 8.82
C ILE A 353 10.93 -4.76 8.30
N THR A 354 9.67 -5.14 8.49
CA THR A 354 9.11 -6.38 7.92
C THR A 354 9.23 -6.40 6.40
N THR A 355 8.97 -5.28 5.76
CA THR A 355 9.13 -5.10 4.31
C THR A 355 10.59 -5.33 3.88
N LEU A 356 11.55 -4.80 4.62
CA LEU A 356 12.98 -5.01 4.36
C LEU A 356 13.38 -6.48 4.50
N CYS A 357 12.92 -7.16 5.57
CA CYS A 357 13.17 -8.58 5.79
C CYS A 357 12.59 -9.45 4.66
N SER A 358 11.36 -9.16 4.23
CA SER A 358 10.72 -9.88 3.15
C SER A 358 11.44 -9.69 1.81
N ASN A 359 11.91 -8.47 1.52
CA ASN A 359 12.67 -8.18 0.31
C ASN A 359 14.01 -8.92 0.28
N LEU A 360 14.68 -9.11 1.43
CA LEU A 360 15.88 -9.95 1.50
C LEU A 360 15.56 -11.40 1.12
N VAL A 361 14.52 -11.99 1.70
CA VAL A 361 14.13 -13.38 1.42
C VAL A 361 13.73 -13.57 -0.06
N ILE A 362 13.02 -12.60 -0.62
CA ILE A 362 12.63 -12.62 -2.04
C ILE A 362 13.86 -12.46 -2.93
N SER A 363 14.84 -11.61 -2.58
CA SER A 363 16.07 -11.40 -3.36
C SER A 363 16.94 -12.67 -3.44
N GLN A 364 16.80 -13.58 -2.46
CA GLN A 364 17.41 -14.92 -2.45
C GLN A 364 16.65 -15.96 -3.30
N GLY A 365 15.61 -15.56 -4.04
CA GLY A 365 14.78 -16.47 -4.83
C GLY A 365 13.81 -17.33 -4.00
N LYS A 366 13.68 -17.08 -2.70
CA LYS A 366 12.89 -17.89 -1.76
C LYS A 366 11.46 -17.36 -1.56
N SER A 367 10.77 -17.07 -2.66
CA SER A 367 9.38 -16.56 -2.63
C SER A 367 8.39 -17.49 -1.91
N ASN A 368 8.67 -18.81 -1.87
CA ASN A 368 7.86 -19.76 -1.11
C ASN A 368 7.86 -19.46 0.39
N ILE A 369 8.98 -19.04 0.96
CA ILE A 369 9.07 -18.65 2.38
C ILE A 369 8.18 -17.42 2.63
N TYR A 370 8.23 -16.43 1.73
CA TYR A 370 7.38 -15.25 1.81
C TYR A 370 5.89 -15.62 1.79
N MET A 371 5.48 -16.47 0.86
CA MET A 371 4.10 -16.94 0.74
C MET A 371 3.63 -17.65 2.02
N TRP A 372 4.38 -18.62 2.51
CA TRP A 372 3.98 -19.38 3.71
C TRP A 372 3.96 -18.54 4.98
N ASN A 373 4.90 -17.60 5.13
CA ASN A 373 4.87 -16.64 6.25
C ASN A 373 3.62 -15.76 6.19
N THR A 374 3.24 -15.29 5.00
CA THR A 374 2.03 -14.46 4.82
C THR A 374 0.76 -15.25 5.16
N ILE A 375 0.68 -16.51 4.76
CA ILE A 375 -0.45 -17.39 5.10
C ILE A 375 -0.50 -17.66 6.61
N ALA A 376 0.62 -18.05 7.19
CA ALA A 376 0.70 -18.46 8.59
C ALA A 376 0.34 -17.31 9.55
N ILE A 377 0.88 -16.09 9.31
CA ILE A 377 0.51 -14.93 10.12
C ILE A 377 -0.98 -14.59 9.97
N GLY A 378 -1.53 -14.66 8.75
CA GLY A 378 -2.96 -14.39 8.52
C GLY A 378 -3.86 -15.36 9.25
N VAL A 379 -3.57 -16.66 9.21
CA VAL A 379 -4.32 -17.68 9.96
C VAL A 379 -4.21 -17.43 11.46
N LEU A 380 -3.01 -17.16 11.98
CA LEU A 380 -2.81 -16.86 13.41
C LEU A 380 -3.59 -15.61 13.84
N GLN A 381 -3.59 -14.54 13.03
CA GLN A 381 -4.33 -13.31 13.30
C GLN A 381 -5.85 -13.59 13.40
N VAL A 382 -6.40 -14.33 12.44
CA VAL A 382 -7.82 -14.68 12.44
C VAL A 382 -8.18 -15.48 13.69
N LEU A 383 -7.42 -16.53 14.01
CA LEU A 383 -7.67 -17.36 15.19
C LEU A 383 -7.60 -16.53 16.49
N ALA A 384 -6.55 -15.73 16.64
CA ALA A 384 -6.36 -14.92 17.85
C ALA A 384 -7.47 -13.86 18.02
N VAL A 385 -7.85 -13.20 16.94
CA VAL A 385 -8.91 -12.18 16.95
C VAL A 385 -10.27 -12.81 17.29
N LEU A 386 -10.57 -14.00 16.74
CA LEU A 386 -11.79 -14.73 17.07
C LEU A 386 -11.82 -15.23 18.52
N LEU A 387 -10.68 -15.56 19.13
CA LEU A 387 -10.60 -15.94 20.54
C LEU A 387 -10.87 -14.75 21.47
N ILE A 388 -10.41 -13.55 21.10
CA ILE A 388 -10.43 -12.37 21.98
C ILE A 388 -11.65 -11.46 21.71
N HIS A 389 -12.46 -11.72 20.68
CA HIS A 389 -13.54 -10.81 20.26
C HIS A 389 -14.49 -10.36 21.39
N ARG A 390 -14.70 -11.21 22.43
CA ARG A 390 -15.54 -10.88 23.59
C ARG A 390 -15.01 -9.74 24.45
N LEU A 391 -13.69 -9.46 24.38
CA LEU A 391 -13.07 -8.37 25.14
C LEU A 391 -13.25 -7.00 24.47
N GLY A 392 -13.76 -6.95 23.23
CA GLY A 392 -14.00 -5.73 22.49
C GLY A 392 -12.94 -5.42 21.45
N ILE A 393 -13.27 -4.45 20.58
CA ILE A 393 -12.46 -4.10 19.39
C ILE A 393 -11.04 -3.63 19.73
N TYR A 394 -10.87 -2.90 20.82
CA TYR A 394 -9.55 -2.38 21.24
C TYR A 394 -8.57 -3.52 21.55
N TYR A 395 -9.00 -4.53 22.30
CA TYR A 395 -8.15 -5.69 22.62
C TYR A 395 -7.86 -6.54 21.39
N MET A 396 -8.80 -6.64 20.45
CA MET A 396 -8.56 -7.30 19.17
C MET A 396 -7.45 -6.60 18.38
N ILE A 397 -7.46 -5.27 18.32
CA ILE A 397 -6.42 -4.47 17.63
C ILE A 397 -5.08 -4.56 18.36
N LEU A 398 -5.10 -4.54 19.68
CA LEU A 398 -3.88 -4.72 20.48
C LEU A 398 -3.27 -6.09 20.21
N MET A 399 -4.06 -7.16 20.21
CA MET A 399 -3.59 -8.52 19.90
C MET A 399 -3.06 -8.63 18.47
N TYR A 400 -3.78 -8.05 17.51
CA TYR A 400 -3.31 -7.95 16.12
C TYR A 400 -1.92 -7.28 16.04
N THR A 401 -1.74 -6.18 16.76
CA THR A 401 -0.47 -5.45 16.83
C THR A 401 0.63 -6.31 17.48
N CYS A 402 0.34 -6.96 18.60
CA CYS A 402 1.28 -7.85 19.29
C CYS A 402 1.71 -9.04 18.41
N ILE A 403 0.78 -9.66 17.68
CA ILE A 403 1.08 -10.76 16.76
C ILE A 403 2.01 -10.28 15.65
N ASN A 404 1.72 -9.14 15.04
CA ASN A 404 2.56 -8.61 13.96
C ASN A 404 3.98 -8.27 14.42
N ILE A 405 4.13 -7.69 15.61
CA ILE A 405 5.45 -7.42 16.19
C ILE A 405 6.15 -8.73 16.58
N GLY A 406 5.43 -9.66 17.21
CA GLY A 406 5.95 -10.98 17.53
C GLY A 406 6.41 -11.77 16.29
N TRP A 407 5.70 -11.61 15.17
CA TRP A 407 6.08 -12.26 13.90
C TRP A 407 7.41 -11.77 13.33
N LEU A 408 7.93 -10.62 13.78
CA LEU A 408 9.28 -10.18 13.42
C LEU A 408 10.37 -11.16 13.87
N PHE A 409 10.16 -11.93 14.94
CA PHE A 409 11.11 -12.98 15.34
C PHE A 409 11.20 -14.09 14.30
N ILE A 410 10.08 -14.41 13.62
CA ILE A 410 10.07 -15.39 12.53
C ILE A 410 10.78 -14.82 11.30
N TRP A 411 10.51 -13.56 10.94
CA TRP A 411 11.26 -12.90 9.87
C TRP A 411 12.75 -12.81 10.18
N TYR A 412 13.10 -12.49 11.43
CA TYR A 412 14.49 -12.46 11.88
C TYR A 412 15.16 -13.85 11.75
N TYR A 413 14.46 -14.94 12.08
CA TYR A 413 14.98 -16.29 11.91
C TYR A 413 15.41 -16.55 10.46
N PHE A 414 14.59 -16.18 9.49
CA PHE A 414 14.94 -16.30 8.08
C PHE A 414 16.09 -15.38 7.66
N VAL A 415 16.10 -14.14 8.13
CA VAL A 415 17.21 -13.20 7.88
C VAL A 415 18.53 -13.75 8.45
N HIS A 416 18.50 -14.28 9.67
CA HIS A 416 19.67 -14.92 10.28
C HIS A 416 20.17 -16.09 9.45
N ARG A 417 19.28 -16.94 8.99
CA ARG A 417 19.61 -18.12 8.16
C ARG A 417 20.24 -17.73 6.81
N GLU A 418 19.82 -16.61 6.22
CA GLU A 418 20.29 -16.20 4.87
C GLU A 418 21.61 -15.43 4.93
N ILE A 419 21.76 -14.52 5.87
CA ILE A 419 22.91 -13.60 5.94
C ILE A 419 23.70 -13.69 7.25
N GLY A 420 23.36 -14.61 8.15
CA GLY A 420 24.08 -14.78 9.42
C GLY A 420 23.94 -13.63 10.42
N LEU A 421 22.96 -12.73 10.26
CA LEU A 421 22.78 -11.58 11.15
C LEU A 421 22.46 -12.03 12.58
N ARG A 422 23.26 -11.62 13.56
CA ARG A 422 23.01 -11.94 14.97
C ARG A 422 21.88 -11.08 15.54
N PHE A 423 21.07 -11.66 16.44
CA PHE A 423 19.93 -10.98 17.05
C PHE A 423 20.30 -9.69 17.77
N LEU A 424 21.38 -9.74 18.56
CA LEU A 424 21.89 -8.56 19.26
C LEU A 424 22.30 -7.43 18.30
N ASP A 425 22.82 -7.77 17.11
CA ASP A 425 23.19 -6.78 16.11
C ASP A 425 21.95 -6.13 15.49
N ALA A 426 20.89 -6.91 15.21
CA ALA A 426 19.61 -6.36 14.75
C ALA A 426 18.98 -5.44 15.80
N ILE A 427 19.00 -5.83 17.09
CA ILE A 427 18.52 -4.96 18.17
C ILE A 427 19.35 -3.68 18.26
N LYS A 428 20.67 -3.76 18.19
CA LYS A 428 21.56 -2.58 18.20
C LYS A 428 21.30 -1.64 17.03
N ASP A 429 20.82 -2.16 15.91
CA ASP A 429 20.50 -1.37 14.73
C ASP A 429 19.09 -0.74 14.81
N ILE A 430 18.16 -1.26 15.63
CA ILE A 430 16.77 -0.79 15.78
C ILE A 430 16.55 -0.01 17.07
N ALA A 431 16.94 -0.57 18.22
CA ALA A 431 16.58 -0.07 19.55
C ALA A 431 17.01 1.38 19.84
N PRO A 432 18.18 1.88 19.37
CA PRO A 432 18.54 3.27 19.58
C PRO A 432 17.53 4.25 18.97
N PHE A 433 17.03 3.95 17.77
CA PHE A 433 16.06 4.82 17.08
C PHE A 433 14.66 4.73 17.70
N ALA A 434 14.25 3.55 18.12
CA ALA A 434 13.00 3.36 18.86
C ALA A 434 13.03 4.08 20.21
N GLY A 435 14.12 3.88 20.98
CA GLY A 435 14.29 4.50 22.30
C GLY A 435 14.38 6.02 22.23
N THR A 436 15.20 6.57 21.31
CA THR A 436 15.30 8.02 21.12
C THR A 436 13.98 8.63 20.65
N SER A 437 13.21 7.91 19.81
CA SER A 437 11.88 8.38 19.41
C SER A 437 10.93 8.42 20.61
N LEU A 438 10.90 7.38 21.46
CA LEU A 438 10.06 7.37 22.65
C LEU A 438 10.43 8.51 23.62
N ILE A 439 11.72 8.74 23.86
CA ILE A 439 12.19 9.86 24.69
C ILE A 439 11.75 11.19 24.09
N ALA A 440 11.95 11.39 22.79
CA ALA A 440 11.57 12.62 22.10
C ALA A 440 10.05 12.89 22.19
N MET A 441 9.23 11.84 22.02
CA MET A 441 7.77 11.95 22.19
C MET A 441 7.37 12.26 23.64
N GLY A 442 8.01 11.60 24.61
CA GLY A 442 7.78 11.85 26.06
C GLY A 442 8.11 13.30 26.45
N VAL A 443 9.29 13.80 26.03
CA VAL A 443 9.69 15.20 26.27
C VAL A 443 8.72 16.16 25.60
N SER A 444 8.39 15.92 24.33
CA SER A 444 7.43 16.75 23.60
C SER A 444 6.06 16.80 24.28
N PHE A 445 5.55 15.65 24.73
CA PHE A 445 4.28 15.59 25.47
C PHE A 445 4.33 16.39 26.76
N MET A 446 5.42 16.27 27.55
CA MET A 446 5.57 17.00 28.82
C MET A 446 5.67 18.52 28.61
N VAL A 447 6.48 18.96 27.65
CA VAL A 447 6.71 20.40 27.40
C VAL A 447 5.45 21.08 26.83
N THR A 448 4.71 20.38 25.98
CA THR A 448 3.53 20.95 25.34
C THR A 448 2.26 20.90 26.19
N ARG A 449 2.30 20.26 27.37
CA ARG A 449 1.13 20.03 28.23
C ARG A 449 0.34 21.30 28.60
N TYR A 450 1.03 22.44 28.64
CA TYR A 450 0.42 23.73 29.04
C TYR A 450 -0.08 24.57 27.88
N ILE A 451 0.05 24.09 26.64
CA ILE A 451 -0.44 24.80 25.45
C ILE A 451 -1.95 24.52 25.30
N THR A 452 -2.74 25.56 25.37
CA THR A 452 -4.22 25.50 25.30
C THR A 452 -4.74 25.48 23.87
N SER A 453 -4.04 26.12 22.93
CA SER A 453 -4.44 26.15 21.51
C SER A 453 -4.07 24.85 20.82
N GLU A 454 -5.05 24.13 20.29
CA GLU A 454 -4.85 22.82 19.65
C GLU A 454 -3.90 22.87 18.42
N TRP A 455 -3.99 23.94 17.61
CA TRP A 455 -3.08 24.13 16.49
C TRP A 455 -1.63 24.31 16.95
N LEU A 456 -1.42 25.16 17.96
CA LEU A 456 -0.10 25.40 18.54
C LEU A 456 0.41 24.14 19.26
N LEU A 457 -0.48 23.40 19.91
CA LEU A 457 -0.17 22.14 20.57
C LEU A 457 0.32 21.11 19.56
N MET A 458 -0.40 20.90 18.46
CA MET A 458 -0.01 19.96 17.40
C MET A 458 1.32 20.34 16.75
N ILE A 459 1.46 21.62 16.34
CA ILE A 459 2.71 22.11 15.73
C ILE A 459 3.86 22.05 16.74
N GLY A 460 3.63 22.44 17.98
CA GLY A 460 4.61 22.38 19.06
C GLY A 460 5.08 20.94 19.33
N LYS A 461 4.15 19.99 19.40
CA LYS A 461 4.49 18.55 19.52
C LYS A 461 5.40 18.08 18.39
N ILE A 462 5.08 18.42 17.13
CA ILE A 462 5.88 18.03 15.96
C ILE A 462 7.29 18.65 16.04
N LEU A 463 7.37 19.97 16.25
CA LEU A 463 8.66 20.68 16.24
C LEU A 463 9.56 20.25 17.39
N ILE A 464 9.02 20.13 18.62
CA ILE A 464 9.80 19.73 19.79
C ILE A 464 10.23 18.27 19.64
N ALA A 465 9.33 17.36 19.25
CA ALA A 465 9.68 15.96 19.05
C ALA A 465 10.79 15.79 17.98
N ALA A 466 10.68 16.48 16.85
CA ALA A 466 11.68 16.44 15.79
C ALA A 466 13.02 17.03 16.26
N SER A 467 13.00 18.17 16.95
CA SER A 467 14.21 18.83 17.47
C SER A 467 14.92 17.98 18.49
N VAL A 468 14.18 17.41 19.46
CA VAL A 468 14.76 16.54 20.51
C VAL A 468 15.31 15.25 19.89
N TYR A 469 14.58 14.62 18.96
CA TYR A 469 15.05 13.43 18.25
C TYR A 469 16.37 13.68 17.53
N LEU A 470 16.43 14.74 16.72
CA LEU A 470 17.63 15.11 15.96
C LEU A 470 18.78 15.52 16.88
N ALA A 471 18.50 16.24 17.99
CA ALA A 471 19.50 16.65 18.97
C ALA A 471 20.14 15.44 19.69
N ILE A 472 19.33 14.47 20.15
CA ILE A 472 19.85 13.25 20.81
C ILE A 472 20.74 12.48 19.84
N LEU A 473 20.31 12.30 18.59
CA LEU A 473 21.10 11.60 17.59
C LEU A 473 22.37 12.35 17.19
N TRP A 474 22.35 13.68 17.22
CA TRP A 474 23.53 14.51 16.98
C TRP A 474 24.56 14.37 18.11
N VAL A 475 24.10 14.47 19.37
CA VAL A 475 24.96 14.27 20.56
C VAL A 475 25.53 12.85 20.60
N SER A 476 24.72 11.84 20.26
CA SER A 476 25.17 10.42 20.21
C SER A 476 26.05 10.10 19.00
N ARG A 477 26.36 11.08 18.16
CA ARG A 477 27.17 10.94 16.93
C ARG A 477 26.71 9.80 16.02
N SER A 478 25.41 9.66 15.83
CA SER A 478 24.82 8.62 14.98
C SER A 478 25.40 8.68 13.56
N ARG A 479 26.04 7.57 13.11
CA ARG A 479 26.65 7.48 11.77
C ARG A 479 25.62 7.74 10.65
N ILE A 480 24.39 7.27 10.81
CA ILE A 480 23.31 7.47 9.83
C ILE A 480 22.97 8.94 9.68
N GLN A 481 22.89 9.70 10.79
CA GLN A 481 22.61 11.12 10.74
C GLN A 481 23.76 11.90 10.08
N GLN A 482 25.01 11.54 10.38
CA GLN A 482 26.17 12.16 9.74
C GLN A 482 26.19 11.89 8.23
N GLU A 483 25.92 10.67 7.80
CA GLU A 483 25.81 10.33 6.38
C GLU A 483 24.67 11.12 5.70
N MET A 484 23.49 11.23 6.34
CA MET A 484 22.36 12.01 5.82
C MET A 484 22.69 13.49 5.68
N LEU A 485 23.33 14.10 6.69
CA LEU A 485 23.77 15.49 6.63
C LEU A 485 24.82 15.71 5.55
N GLN A 486 25.78 14.80 5.39
CA GLN A 486 26.73 14.85 4.30
C GLN A 486 26.09 14.79 2.92
N TYR A 487 25.04 13.95 2.75
CA TYR A 487 24.27 13.87 1.50
C TYR A 487 23.48 15.15 1.21
N LEU A 488 22.86 15.75 2.22
CA LEU A 488 22.05 16.96 2.09
C LEU A 488 22.91 18.23 1.86
N PHE A 489 24.07 18.29 2.51
CA PHE A 489 24.94 19.48 2.46
C PHE A 489 26.15 19.34 1.54
N LYS A 490 26.44 18.16 0.99
CA LYS A 490 27.42 18.02 -0.10
C LYS A 490 26.83 18.63 -1.36
N LYS A 491 26.97 19.95 -1.49
CA LYS A 491 26.91 20.60 -2.80
C LYS A 491 27.93 19.89 -3.70
N LYS A 492 27.49 19.52 -4.91
CA LYS A 492 28.35 19.07 -6.00
C LYS A 492 29.51 20.00 -6.24
#